data_9925bd4f7a0ee6b4160e5db9577c79c3
#
_entry.id   9925bd4f7a0ee6b4160e5db9577c79c3
#
_cell.length_a   1.000
_cell.length_b   1.000
_cell.length_c   1.000
_cell.angle_alpha   90.00
_cell.angle_beta   90.00
_cell.angle_gamma   90.00
#
_symmetry.space_group_name_H-M   'P 1'
#
loop_
_entity.id
_entity.type
_entity.pdbx_description
1 polymer ?
#
loop_
_entity_poly.entity_id
_entity_poly.type
_entity_poly.pdbx_seq_one_letter_code
_entity_poly.pdbx_strand_id
1 'polypeptide(L)'
;LAFLYIACNRHPDHDTLATFRKRFGKEFQSAFVQVLQVARENQLSRFGTVSLDGTKIHANASRHSALSYGHAEKIEAHLKAEVQELLALAEAADQSSVPDGVSLPDEIKRREDRLAAIGVAKAKIEARAKERYEQEHAEHAAKMAARAEKEAATGKKPGGKPPKPPESGPRSDDQINLTDEESRIMKVAGGGFEQCYNPQAVVDTE
;
A
#
# COMPACT_ATOMS: atom_id res chain seq x y z
N LEU A 1 -34.64 13.77 0.08
CA LEU A 1 -35.05 15.14 -0.28
C LEU A 1 -33.98 16.16 0.15
N ALA A 2 -33.45 16.12 1.38
CA ALA A 2 -32.45 17.09 1.87
C ALA A 2 -31.16 17.10 1.03
N PHE A 3 -30.62 15.95 0.67
CA PHE A 3 -29.43 15.87 -0.17
C PHE A 3 -29.64 16.39 -1.60
N LEU A 4 -30.82 16.19 -2.17
CA LEU A 4 -31.18 16.73 -3.48
C LEU A 4 -31.23 18.26 -3.44
N TYR A 5 -31.76 18.82 -2.37
CA TYR A 5 -31.80 20.28 -2.18
C TYR A 5 -30.38 20.87 -2.10
N ILE A 6 -29.49 20.25 -1.29
CA ILE A 6 -28.08 20.67 -1.15
C ILE A 6 -27.35 20.56 -2.48
N ALA A 7 -27.61 19.51 -3.25
CA ALA A 7 -27.00 19.27 -4.57
C ALA A 7 -27.65 20.09 -5.70
N CYS A 8 -28.52 21.04 -5.39
CA CYS A 8 -29.26 21.85 -6.38
C CYS A 8 -29.95 20.97 -7.45
N ASN A 9 -30.52 19.85 -7.03
CA ASN A 9 -31.18 18.86 -7.88
C ASN A 9 -30.27 18.26 -8.96
N ARG A 10 -28.95 18.26 -8.76
CA ARG A 10 -27.99 17.61 -9.64
C ARG A 10 -27.70 16.20 -9.17
N HIS A 11 -27.51 15.29 -10.13
CA HIS A 11 -27.20 13.89 -9.90
C HIS A 11 -25.84 13.58 -10.54
N PRO A 12 -24.72 13.85 -9.85
CA PRO A 12 -23.40 13.45 -10.36
C PRO A 12 -23.33 11.93 -10.45
N ASP A 13 -22.73 11.44 -11.53
CA ASP A 13 -22.47 10.03 -11.72
C ASP A 13 -21.39 9.50 -10.75
N HIS A 14 -21.26 8.19 -10.68
CA HIS A 14 -20.29 7.52 -9.80
C HIS A 14 -18.83 7.88 -10.13
N ASP A 15 -18.50 8.10 -11.40
CA ASP A 15 -17.15 8.46 -11.85
C ASP A 15 -16.78 9.88 -11.41
N THR A 16 -17.73 10.80 -11.50
CA THR A 16 -17.58 12.17 -10.98
C THR A 16 -17.31 12.15 -9.47
N LEU A 17 -18.09 11.36 -8.71
CA LEU A 17 -17.90 11.23 -7.26
C LEU A 17 -16.57 10.55 -6.90
N ALA A 18 -16.19 9.53 -7.64
CA ALA A 18 -14.91 8.84 -7.44
C ALA A 18 -13.72 9.77 -7.73
N THR A 19 -13.79 10.50 -8.83
CA THR A 19 -12.76 11.48 -9.22
C THR A 19 -12.66 12.60 -8.19
N PHE A 20 -13.79 13.11 -7.70
CA PHE A 20 -13.81 14.12 -6.65
C PHE A 20 -13.13 13.64 -5.36
N ARG A 21 -13.48 12.44 -4.87
CA ARG A 21 -12.86 11.86 -3.68
C ARG A 21 -11.34 11.64 -3.86
N LYS A 22 -10.94 11.18 -5.04
CA LYS A 22 -9.52 10.96 -5.35
C LYS A 22 -8.73 12.29 -5.38
N ARG A 23 -9.34 13.34 -5.94
CA ARG A 23 -8.70 14.66 -6.07
C ARG A 23 -8.63 15.42 -4.75
N PHE A 24 -9.67 15.34 -3.92
CA PHE A 24 -9.86 16.16 -2.72
C PHE A 24 -9.85 15.31 -1.42
N GLY A 25 -9.17 14.17 -1.41
CA GLY A 25 -9.20 13.24 -0.28
C GLY A 25 -8.67 13.85 1.03
N LYS A 26 -7.62 14.67 0.95
CA LYS A 26 -7.04 15.34 2.14
C LYS A 26 -7.94 16.43 2.68
N GLU A 27 -8.51 17.23 1.79
CA GLU A 27 -9.47 18.30 2.11
C GLU A 27 -10.74 17.70 2.71
N PHE A 28 -11.20 16.57 2.18
CA PHE A 28 -12.36 15.87 2.70
C PHE A 28 -12.13 15.33 4.12
N GLN A 29 -10.96 14.75 4.39
CA GLN A 29 -10.59 14.34 5.75
C GLN A 29 -10.55 15.52 6.71
N SER A 30 -9.93 16.62 6.30
CA SER A 30 -9.85 17.83 7.13
C SER A 30 -11.23 18.40 7.43
N ALA A 31 -12.11 18.50 6.43
CA ALA A 31 -13.48 18.96 6.60
C ALA A 31 -14.28 18.05 7.54
N PHE A 32 -14.11 16.74 7.42
CA PHE A 32 -14.78 15.77 8.30
C PHE A 32 -14.35 15.94 9.77
N VAL A 33 -13.04 16.10 10.02
CA VAL A 33 -12.54 16.36 11.37
C VAL A 33 -13.09 17.66 11.93
N GLN A 34 -13.18 18.73 11.12
CA GLN A 34 -13.78 20.00 11.54
C GLN A 34 -15.28 19.85 11.90
N VAL A 35 -16.03 19.09 11.12
CA VAL A 35 -17.43 18.79 11.43
C VAL A 35 -17.56 18.07 12.77
N LEU A 36 -16.71 17.09 13.05
CA LEU A 36 -16.70 16.38 14.34
C LEU A 36 -16.33 17.32 15.50
N GLN A 37 -15.38 18.24 15.30
CA GLN A 37 -15.04 19.25 16.30
C GLN A 37 -16.22 20.18 16.61
N VAL A 38 -16.87 20.71 15.59
CA VAL A 38 -18.05 21.55 15.74
C VAL A 38 -19.20 20.79 16.42
N ALA A 39 -19.42 19.52 16.06
CA ALA A 39 -20.42 18.68 16.72
C ALA A 39 -20.11 18.49 18.21
N ARG A 40 -18.84 18.28 18.56
CA ARG A 40 -18.38 18.16 19.94
C ARG A 40 -18.57 19.46 20.72
N GLU A 41 -18.15 20.61 20.17
CA GLU A 41 -18.28 21.92 20.79
C GLU A 41 -19.74 22.30 21.07
N ASN A 42 -20.64 21.89 20.17
CA ASN A 42 -22.07 22.11 20.33
C ASN A 42 -22.79 21.00 21.13
N GLN A 43 -22.02 20.06 21.74
CA GLN A 43 -22.58 18.94 22.51
C GLN A 43 -23.55 18.04 21.73
N LEU A 44 -23.44 18.03 20.40
CA LEU A 44 -24.26 17.20 19.50
C LEU A 44 -23.74 15.76 19.42
N SER A 45 -22.49 15.52 19.81
CA SER A 45 -21.90 14.19 19.89
C SER A 45 -21.26 13.97 21.27
N ARG A 46 -21.61 12.86 21.90
CA ARG A 46 -20.95 12.35 23.09
C ARG A 46 -20.27 11.07 22.65
N PHE A 47 -18.93 11.06 22.70
CA PHE A 47 -18.20 9.82 22.41
C PHE A 47 -18.28 8.90 23.63
N GLY A 48 -19.04 7.86 23.51
CA GLY A 48 -19.13 6.76 24.48
C GLY A 48 -18.14 5.65 24.11
N THR A 49 -18.61 4.41 24.09
CA THR A 49 -17.84 3.26 23.63
C THR A 49 -17.82 3.23 22.11
N VAL A 50 -16.63 3.26 21.53
CA VAL A 50 -16.45 3.20 20.08
C VAL A 50 -16.16 1.75 19.67
N SER A 51 -16.97 1.21 18.75
CA SER A 51 -16.72 -0.08 18.12
C SER A 51 -16.03 0.14 16.76
N LEU A 52 -14.92 -0.56 16.57
CA LEU A 52 -14.19 -0.56 15.31
C LEU A 52 -14.36 -1.92 14.64
N ASP A 53 -14.93 -1.94 13.46
CA ASP A 53 -15.07 -3.14 12.65
C ASP A 53 -14.49 -2.93 11.26
N GLY A 54 -13.90 -4.00 10.73
CA GLY A 54 -13.31 -4.02 9.40
C GLY A 54 -13.91 -5.13 8.56
N THR A 55 -14.34 -4.80 7.36
CA THR A 55 -14.81 -5.79 6.39
C THR A 55 -13.85 -5.90 5.22
N LYS A 56 -13.86 -7.04 4.54
CA LYS A 56 -13.04 -7.27 3.35
C LYS A 56 -13.90 -7.14 2.12
N ILE A 57 -13.55 -6.18 1.27
CA ILE A 57 -14.20 -5.96 -0.03
C ILE A 57 -13.25 -6.46 -1.10
N HIS A 58 -13.72 -7.34 -1.99
CA HIS A 58 -12.90 -7.85 -3.10
C HIS A 58 -12.53 -6.72 -4.03
N ALA A 59 -11.24 -6.64 -4.36
CA ALA A 59 -10.74 -5.73 -5.38
C ALA A 59 -10.92 -6.37 -6.76
N ASN A 60 -11.08 -5.54 -7.78
CA ASN A 60 -11.07 -6.01 -9.17
C ASN A 60 -9.63 -6.20 -9.67
N ALA A 61 -8.90 -7.05 -8.98
CA ALA A 61 -7.50 -7.35 -9.26
C ALA A 61 -7.18 -8.82 -8.98
N SER A 62 -6.41 -9.43 -9.88
CA SER A 62 -5.98 -10.82 -9.70
C SER A 62 -4.84 -10.89 -8.66
N ARG A 63 -4.90 -11.92 -7.80
CA ARG A 63 -3.78 -12.27 -6.93
C ARG A 63 -2.49 -12.62 -7.69
N HIS A 64 -2.63 -13.10 -8.94
CA HIS A 64 -1.48 -13.41 -9.80
C HIS A 64 -0.75 -12.17 -10.33
N SER A 65 -1.38 -10.99 -10.25
CA SER A 65 -0.75 -9.70 -10.54
C SER A 65 -0.02 -9.10 -9.33
N ALA A 66 -0.03 -9.79 -8.19
CA ALA A 66 0.72 -9.35 -7.01
C ALA A 66 2.20 -9.72 -7.15
N LEU A 67 3.06 -8.72 -6.95
CA LEU A 67 4.51 -8.85 -7.00
C LEU A 67 5.08 -8.59 -5.61
N SER A 68 5.73 -9.59 -5.00
CA SER A 68 6.47 -9.41 -3.75
C SER A 68 7.87 -8.88 -4.02
N TYR A 69 8.45 -8.16 -3.05
CA TYR A 69 9.77 -7.55 -3.19
C TYR A 69 10.85 -8.59 -3.49
N GLY A 70 10.91 -9.66 -2.73
CA GLY A 70 11.89 -10.72 -2.96
C GLY A 70 11.72 -11.48 -4.30
N HIS A 71 10.47 -11.55 -4.83
CA HIS A 71 10.24 -12.10 -6.16
C HIS A 71 10.62 -11.10 -7.26
N ALA A 72 10.36 -9.81 -7.03
CA ALA A 72 10.78 -8.74 -7.93
C ALA A 72 12.30 -8.72 -8.14
N GLU A 73 13.08 -8.88 -7.06
CA GLU A 73 14.55 -8.94 -7.14
C GLU A 73 15.04 -10.13 -7.99
N LYS A 74 14.42 -11.30 -7.81
CA LYS A 74 14.76 -12.50 -8.59
C LYS A 74 14.44 -12.32 -10.07
N ILE A 75 13.26 -11.79 -10.40
CA ILE A 75 12.87 -11.53 -11.79
C ILE A 75 13.77 -10.47 -12.41
N GLU A 76 14.08 -9.41 -11.67
CA GLU A 76 14.97 -8.36 -12.13
C GLU A 76 16.36 -8.91 -12.50
N ALA A 77 16.94 -9.73 -11.62
CA ALA A 77 18.23 -10.36 -11.87
C ALA A 77 18.20 -11.28 -13.10
N HIS A 78 17.13 -12.08 -13.24
CA HIS A 78 16.95 -12.97 -14.38
C HIS A 78 16.79 -12.21 -15.70
N LEU A 79 15.93 -11.20 -15.73
CA LEU A 79 15.72 -10.37 -16.93
C LEU A 79 16.98 -9.61 -17.33
N LYS A 80 17.77 -9.12 -16.37
CA LYS A 80 19.06 -8.49 -16.67
C LYS A 80 20.03 -9.46 -17.32
N ALA A 81 20.09 -10.70 -16.85
CA ALA A 81 20.93 -11.74 -17.46
C ALA A 81 20.45 -12.07 -18.90
N GLU A 82 19.13 -12.23 -19.10
CA GLU A 82 18.55 -12.46 -20.43
C GLU A 82 18.83 -11.31 -21.40
N VAL A 83 18.76 -10.05 -20.96
CA VAL A 83 19.11 -8.90 -21.79
C VAL A 83 20.57 -8.93 -22.19
N GLN A 84 21.48 -9.26 -21.28
CA GLN A 84 22.91 -9.40 -21.56
C GLN A 84 23.18 -10.52 -22.59
N GLU A 85 22.51 -11.67 -22.44
CA GLU A 85 22.62 -12.76 -23.41
C GLU A 85 22.12 -12.36 -24.80
N LEU A 86 20.98 -11.66 -24.88
CA LEU A 86 20.44 -11.18 -26.15
C LEU A 86 21.34 -10.12 -26.82
N LEU A 87 21.95 -9.23 -26.04
CA LEU A 87 22.91 -8.27 -26.56
C LEU A 87 24.16 -8.95 -27.10
N ALA A 88 24.69 -9.95 -26.39
CA ALA A 88 25.81 -10.75 -26.88
C ALA A 88 25.49 -11.51 -28.16
N LEU A 89 24.25 -12.05 -28.26
CA LEU A 89 23.76 -12.69 -29.49
C LEU A 89 23.62 -11.68 -30.63
N ALA A 90 23.16 -10.46 -30.37
CA ALA A 90 23.06 -9.41 -31.38
C ALA A 90 24.44 -8.99 -31.90
N GLU A 91 25.42 -8.84 -31.02
CA GLU A 91 26.81 -8.54 -31.41
C GLU A 91 27.46 -9.68 -32.22
N ALA A 92 27.13 -10.94 -31.87
CA ALA A 92 27.60 -12.11 -32.62
C ALA A 92 26.88 -12.25 -33.98
N ALA A 93 25.61 -11.81 -34.06
CA ALA A 93 24.80 -11.86 -35.28
C ALA A 93 25.26 -10.85 -36.35
N ASP A 94 25.90 -9.75 -35.96
CA ASP A 94 26.57 -8.85 -36.92
C ASP A 94 27.72 -9.55 -37.67
N GLN A 95 28.15 -10.73 -37.21
CA GLN A 95 29.20 -11.55 -37.81
C GLN A 95 28.67 -12.86 -38.45
N SER A 96 27.39 -13.22 -38.26
CA SER A 96 26.79 -14.46 -38.81
C SER A 96 25.26 -14.36 -38.89
N SER A 97 24.63 -15.10 -39.84
CA SER A 97 23.18 -15.02 -40.07
C SER A 97 22.36 -15.42 -38.83
N VAL A 98 21.43 -14.56 -38.44
CA VAL A 98 20.43 -14.79 -37.39
C VAL A 98 19.40 -15.84 -37.84
N PRO A 99 18.90 -16.74 -36.98
CA PRO A 99 17.81 -17.64 -37.31
C PRO A 99 16.54 -16.86 -37.70
N ASP A 100 15.90 -17.30 -38.80
CA ASP A 100 14.69 -16.69 -39.31
C ASP A 100 13.57 -16.67 -38.24
N GLY A 101 12.96 -15.50 -38.02
CA GLY A 101 11.72 -15.35 -37.26
C GLY A 101 11.82 -14.70 -35.88
N VAL A 102 13.00 -14.34 -35.37
CA VAL A 102 13.15 -13.66 -34.08
C VAL A 102 13.69 -12.25 -34.29
N SER A 103 12.89 -11.23 -33.95
CA SER A 103 13.35 -9.85 -33.89
C SER A 103 14.03 -9.61 -32.53
N LEU A 104 15.37 -9.70 -32.52
CA LEU A 104 16.17 -9.43 -31.31
C LEU A 104 15.89 -8.06 -30.68
N PRO A 105 15.74 -6.96 -31.47
CA PRO A 105 15.40 -5.66 -30.88
C PRO A 105 14.06 -5.64 -30.16
N ASP A 106 13.04 -6.33 -30.69
CA ASP A 106 11.71 -6.40 -30.06
C ASP A 106 11.74 -7.22 -28.76
N GLU A 107 12.52 -8.29 -28.73
CA GLU A 107 12.68 -9.12 -27.53
C GLU A 107 13.46 -8.38 -26.42
N ILE A 108 14.50 -7.63 -26.77
CA ILE A 108 15.23 -6.79 -25.83
C ILE A 108 14.28 -5.72 -25.27
N LYS A 109 13.56 -5.01 -26.14
CA LYS A 109 12.63 -3.97 -25.75
C LYS A 109 11.55 -4.48 -24.79
N ARG A 110 10.96 -5.65 -25.03
CA ARG A 110 9.97 -6.27 -24.14
C ARG A 110 10.54 -6.50 -22.73
N ARG A 111 11.80 -6.94 -22.63
CA ARG A 111 12.46 -7.19 -21.35
C ARG A 111 12.79 -5.90 -20.63
N GLU A 112 13.24 -4.89 -21.36
CA GLU A 112 13.50 -3.56 -20.81
C GLU A 112 12.22 -2.90 -20.29
N ASP A 113 11.13 -2.95 -21.05
CA ASP A 113 9.82 -2.44 -20.60
C ASP A 113 9.35 -3.15 -19.31
N ARG A 114 9.57 -4.47 -19.24
CA ARG A 114 9.24 -5.25 -18.04
C ARG A 114 10.14 -4.89 -16.86
N LEU A 115 11.43 -4.69 -17.08
CA LEU A 115 12.38 -4.22 -16.07
C LEU A 115 11.98 -2.85 -15.53
N ALA A 116 11.59 -1.92 -16.40
CA ALA A 116 11.12 -0.60 -16.00
C ALA A 116 9.86 -0.70 -15.11
N ALA A 117 8.88 -1.54 -15.49
CA ALA A 117 7.67 -1.77 -14.68
C ALA A 117 7.99 -2.37 -13.31
N ILE A 118 8.92 -3.32 -13.23
CA ILE A 118 9.39 -3.90 -11.96
C ILE A 118 10.10 -2.84 -11.11
N GLY A 119 10.93 -2.00 -11.73
CA GLY A 119 11.61 -0.90 -11.04
C GLY A 119 10.63 0.09 -10.40
N VAL A 120 9.58 0.47 -11.12
CA VAL A 120 8.49 1.32 -10.56
C VAL A 120 7.78 0.63 -9.40
N ALA A 121 7.47 -0.67 -9.53
CA ALA A 121 6.82 -1.44 -8.47
C ALA A 121 7.71 -1.52 -7.21
N LYS A 122 9.00 -1.79 -7.37
CA LYS A 122 9.98 -1.82 -6.26
C LYS A 122 10.08 -0.48 -5.55
N ALA A 123 10.21 0.62 -6.30
CA ALA A 123 10.28 1.96 -5.72
C ALA A 123 9.05 2.30 -4.87
N LYS A 124 7.86 1.86 -5.28
CA LYS A 124 6.63 2.03 -4.49
C LYS A 124 6.62 1.18 -3.21
N ILE A 125 7.12 -0.05 -3.27
CA ILE A 125 7.27 -0.91 -2.08
C ILE A 125 8.27 -0.27 -1.12
N GLU A 126 9.40 0.23 -1.60
CA GLU A 126 10.43 0.91 -0.80
C GLU A 126 9.91 2.18 -0.14
N ALA A 127 9.13 2.99 -0.87
CA ALA A 127 8.49 4.18 -0.30
C ALA A 127 7.53 3.83 0.86
N ARG A 128 6.69 2.81 0.68
CA ARG A 128 5.80 2.31 1.73
C ARG A 128 6.56 1.71 2.92
N ALA A 129 7.64 1.01 2.66
CA ALA A 129 8.50 0.46 3.70
C ALA A 129 9.15 1.57 4.53
N LYS A 130 9.56 2.66 3.89
CA LYS A 130 10.09 3.84 4.56
C LYS A 130 9.05 4.51 5.46
N GLU A 131 7.84 4.75 4.95
CA GLU A 131 6.74 5.31 5.75
C GLU A 131 6.40 4.42 6.95
N ARG A 132 6.33 3.10 6.75
CA ARG A 132 6.14 2.14 7.83
C ARG A 132 7.24 2.23 8.88
N TYR A 133 8.50 2.27 8.44
CA TYR A 133 9.64 2.37 9.34
C TYR A 133 9.59 3.65 10.19
N GLU A 134 9.26 4.79 9.58
CA GLU A 134 9.12 6.07 10.29
C GLU A 134 8.04 6.01 11.37
N GLN A 135 6.90 5.38 11.07
CA GLN A 135 5.81 5.17 12.03
C GLN A 135 6.22 4.22 13.16
N GLU A 136 6.73 3.03 12.83
CA GLU A 136 7.19 2.03 13.80
C GLU A 136 8.32 2.59 14.69
N HIS A 137 9.20 3.42 14.13
CA HIS A 137 10.28 4.08 14.87
C HIS A 137 9.76 5.11 15.88
N ALA A 138 8.79 5.93 15.47
CA ALA A 138 8.14 6.89 16.37
C ALA A 138 7.39 6.18 17.52
N GLU A 139 6.65 5.09 17.19
CA GLU A 139 5.99 4.28 18.20
C GLU A 139 6.99 3.60 19.17
N HIS A 140 8.09 3.08 18.63
CA HIS A 140 9.13 2.45 19.44
C HIS A 140 9.75 3.47 20.40
N ALA A 141 10.08 4.67 19.92
CA ALA A 141 10.61 5.75 20.72
C ALA A 141 9.63 6.15 21.85
N ALA A 142 8.34 6.28 21.54
CA ALA A 142 7.31 6.57 22.54
C ALA A 142 7.18 5.46 23.60
N LYS A 143 7.21 4.19 23.19
CA LYS A 143 7.19 3.04 24.12
C LYS A 143 8.43 3.00 25.02
N MET A 144 9.61 3.34 24.48
CA MET A 144 10.85 3.40 25.26
C MET A 144 10.84 4.56 26.26
N ALA A 145 10.36 5.74 25.85
CA ALA A 145 10.20 6.89 26.74
C ALA A 145 9.24 6.59 27.90
N ALA A 146 8.07 5.99 27.61
CA ALA A 146 7.11 5.59 28.64
C ALA A 146 7.68 4.54 29.62
N ARG A 147 8.57 3.64 29.14
CA ARG A 147 9.26 2.70 30.04
C ARG A 147 10.28 3.40 30.92
N ALA A 148 11.03 4.36 30.38
CA ALA A 148 12.00 5.14 31.15
C ALA A 148 11.32 6.00 32.23
N GLU A 149 10.19 6.63 31.92
CA GLU A 149 9.38 7.37 32.90
C GLU A 149 8.89 6.48 34.04
N LYS A 150 8.36 5.28 33.70
CA LYS A 150 7.93 4.31 34.72
C LYS A 150 9.09 3.83 35.60
N GLU A 151 10.27 3.61 35.04
CA GLU A 151 11.47 3.25 35.79
C GLU A 151 11.90 4.38 36.73
N ALA A 152 11.90 5.61 36.23
CA ALA A 152 12.20 6.80 37.02
C ALA A 152 11.21 7.02 38.19
N ALA A 153 9.92 6.82 37.94
CA ALA A 153 8.86 6.99 38.93
C ALA A 153 8.85 5.90 40.02
N THR A 154 9.19 4.66 39.65
CA THR A 154 9.06 3.49 40.55
C THR A 154 10.40 3.00 41.13
N GLY A 155 11.53 3.45 40.56
CA GLY A 155 12.87 2.94 40.91
C GLY A 155 13.11 1.48 40.53
N LYS A 156 12.19 0.86 39.79
CA LYS A 156 12.27 -0.55 39.37
C LYS A 156 12.15 -0.65 37.86
N LYS A 157 12.97 -1.52 37.28
CA LYS A 157 12.87 -1.81 35.84
C LYS A 157 11.48 -2.36 35.49
N PRO A 158 10.79 -1.80 34.49
CA PRO A 158 9.49 -2.31 34.05
C PRO A 158 9.61 -3.79 33.60
N GLY A 159 8.68 -4.62 34.05
CA GLY A 159 8.64 -6.03 33.68
C GLY A 159 8.48 -6.26 32.17
N GLY A 160 8.86 -7.46 31.71
CA GLY A 160 8.77 -7.88 30.32
C GLY A 160 9.99 -7.47 29.47
N LYS A 161 10.11 -8.12 28.29
CA LYS A 161 11.18 -7.82 27.33
C LYS A 161 11.02 -6.40 26.75
N PRO A 162 12.11 -5.66 26.53
CA PRO A 162 12.04 -4.37 25.86
C PRO A 162 11.48 -4.54 24.43
N PRO A 163 10.77 -3.55 23.91
CA PRO A 163 10.30 -3.57 22.51
C PRO A 163 11.48 -3.77 21.56
N LYS A 164 11.30 -4.60 20.54
CA LYS A 164 12.31 -4.75 19.49
C LYS A 164 12.36 -3.47 18.66
N PRO A 165 13.56 -3.02 18.26
CA PRO A 165 13.67 -1.90 17.33
C PRO A 165 13.06 -2.28 15.97
N PRO A 166 12.46 -1.34 15.25
CA PRO A 166 11.92 -1.59 13.93
C PRO A 166 13.04 -1.88 12.92
N GLU A 167 12.72 -2.72 11.93
CA GLU A 167 13.63 -3.05 10.84
C GLU A 167 13.43 -2.06 9.69
N SER A 168 14.53 -1.49 9.20
CA SER A 168 14.50 -0.57 8.07
C SER A 168 14.42 -1.30 6.74
N GLY A 169 13.80 -0.68 5.75
CA GLY A 169 13.72 -1.18 4.38
C GLY A 169 12.55 -2.13 4.12
N PRO A 170 12.41 -2.57 2.86
CA PRO A 170 11.36 -3.48 2.45
C PRO A 170 11.63 -4.89 2.97
N ARG A 171 10.56 -5.59 3.32
CA ARG A 171 10.59 -7.02 3.66
C ARG A 171 10.40 -7.83 2.38
N SER A 172 10.90 -9.06 2.34
CA SER A 172 10.76 -9.93 1.16
C SER A 172 9.32 -10.23 0.77
N ASP A 173 8.40 -10.17 1.74
CA ASP A 173 6.97 -10.41 1.59
C ASP A 173 6.15 -9.13 1.36
N ASP A 174 6.77 -7.95 1.45
CA ASP A 174 6.12 -6.70 1.04
C ASP A 174 5.75 -6.78 -0.44
N GLN A 175 4.50 -6.46 -0.76
CA GLN A 175 3.95 -6.69 -2.09
C GLN A 175 3.13 -5.51 -2.60
N ILE A 176 3.03 -5.45 -3.92
CA ILE A 176 2.17 -4.53 -4.64
C ILE A 176 1.42 -5.32 -5.72
N ASN A 177 0.16 -5.01 -5.95
CA ASN A 177 -0.55 -5.53 -7.10
C ASN A 177 -0.35 -4.58 -8.29
N LEU A 178 0.06 -5.12 -9.44
CA LEU A 178 0.35 -4.32 -10.62
C LEU A 178 -0.91 -3.76 -11.30
N THR A 179 -2.08 -4.35 -11.03
CA THR A 179 -3.36 -3.88 -11.55
C THR A 179 -4.01 -2.87 -10.62
N ASP A 180 -3.90 -3.10 -9.30
CA ASP A 180 -4.51 -2.28 -8.27
C ASP A 180 -3.59 -2.20 -7.05
N GLU A 181 -2.85 -1.11 -6.98
CA GLU A 181 -1.80 -0.89 -5.99
C GLU A 181 -2.31 -0.76 -4.55
N GLU A 182 -3.57 -0.37 -4.37
CA GLU A 182 -4.17 -0.17 -3.05
C GLU A 182 -4.68 -1.48 -2.44
N SER A 183 -4.98 -2.47 -3.28
CA SER A 183 -5.43 -3.78 -2.83
C SER A 183 -4.33 -4.59 -2.14
N ARG A 184 -4.72 -5.50 -1.27
CA ARG A 184 -3.81 -6.40 -0.55
C ARG A 184 -4.34 -7.82 -0.59
N ILE A 185 -3.43 -8.79 -0.61
CA ILE A 185 -3.80 -10.19 -0.40
C ILE A 185 -4.25 -10.36 1.05
N MET A 186 -5.49 -10.78 1.23
CA MET A 186 -6.08 -11.02 2.54
C MET A 186 -6.79 -12.37 2.57
N LYS A 187 -6.76 -13.01 3.74
CA LYS A 187 -7.53 -14.23 3.96
C LYS A 187 -9.02 -13.88 3.99
N VAL A 188 -9.81 -14.55 3.17
CA VAL A 188 -11.26 -14.34 3.08
C VAL A 188 -12.05 -15.43 3.80
N ALA A 189 -13.32 -15.18 4.10
CA ALA A 189 -14.22 -16.18 4.63
C ALA A 189 -14.35 -17.35 3.64
N GLY A 190 -14.31 -18.58 4.12
CA GLY A 190 -14.30 -19.77 3.27
C GLY A 190 -12.93 -20.36 2.99
N GLY A 191 -11.83 -19.72 3.44
CA GLY A 191 -10.49 -20.34 3.48
C GLY A 191 -9.66 -20.13 2.22
N GLY A 192 -9.62 -18.95 1.66
CA GLY A 192 -8.74 -18.56 0.55
C GLY A 192 -8.02 -17.27 0.82
N PHE A 193 -7.19 -16.86 -0.16
CA PHE A 193 -6.54 -15.55 -0.19
C PHE A 193 -6.94 -14.83 -1.46
N GLU A 194 -7.47 -13.60 -1.32
CA GLU A 194 -7.91 -12.76 -2.43
C GLU A 194 -7.37 -11.35 -2.29
N GLN A 195 -7.34 -10.63 -3.43
CA GLN A 195 -7.04 -9.20 -3.41
C GLN A 195 -8.26 -8.45 -2.87
N CYS A 196 -8.07 -7.77 -1.75
CA CYS A 196 -9.15 -7.09 -1.05
C CYS A 196 -8.69 -5.71 -0.55
N TYR A 197 -9.69 -4.87 -0.30
CA TYR A 197 -9.57 -3.71 0.58
C TYR A 197 -10.06 -4.09 1.98
N ASN A 198 -9.58 -3.39 2.99
CA ASN A 198 -10.06 -3.51 4.35
C ASN A 198 -10.63 -2.18 4.86
N PRO A 199 -11.79 -1.75 4.36
CA PRO A 199 -12.45 -0.58 4.91
C PRO A 199 -12.84 -0.85 6.36
N GLN A 200 -12.57 0.14 7.21
CA GLN A 200 -12.90 0.07 8.63
C GLN A 200 -14.01 1.08 8.92
N ALA A 201 -15.03 0.63 9.62
CA ALA A 201 -16.09 1.48 10.12
C ALA A 201 -15.90 1.70 11.63
N VAL A 202 -16.06 2.94 12.04
CA VAL A 202 -16.08 3.32 13.46
C VAL A 202 -17.52 3.67 13.80
N VAL A 203 -18.09 2.97 14.76
CA VAL A 203 -19.48 3.14 15.19
C VAL A 203 -19.48 3.49 16.67
N ASP A 204 -20.19 4.55 17.01
CA ASP A 204 -20.51 4.88 18.39
C ASP A 204 -21.72 4.05 18.83
N THR A 205 -21.71 3.61 20.09
CA THR A 205 -22.76 2.76 20.66
C THR A 205 -23.84 3.53 21.41
N GLU A 206 -23.77 4.87 21.46
CA GLU A 206 -24.80 5.73 22.06
C GLU A 206 -25.63 6.49 21.03
#